data_ac73a8d27864da23331b67dd4d4a51db
#
_entry.id   ac73a8d27864da23331b67dd4d4a51db
#
_cell.length_a   1.000
_cell.length_b   1.000
_cell.length_c   1.000
_cell.angle_alpha   90.00
_cell.angle_beta   90.00
_cell.angle_gamma   90.00
#
_symmetry.space_group_name_H-M   'P 1'
#
loop_
_entity.id
_entity.type
_entity.pdbx_description
1 polymer ?
#
loop_
_entity_poly.entity_id
_entity_poly.type
_entity_poly.pdbx_seq_one_letter_code
_entity_poly.pdbx_strand_id
1 'polypeptide(L)'
;MVVIHYTAMADAASALERLCDASAEVSAHYLIENTGEVVQMVQEADRAWHAGAGEWGGLADINSRSIGIELDNRGTHPFAAAQMDALEELLRGIMARWPVPPEGVIGHSDMAPGRKTDPGPRFDWARLERQGLAAPARQFEAGDAEAYICAAQAAGYTAPCDFDTLLHTTRLRRAPWRTGPLCAADFTL
;
A
#
# COMPACT_ATOMS: atom_id res chain seq x y z
N MET A 1 9.27 4.33 5.47
CA MET A 1 8.28 3.47 4.77
C MET A 1 7.86 4.10 3.45
N VAL A 2 7.29 3.33 2.52
CA VAL A 2 6.56 3.84 1.35
C VAL A 2 5.14 3.32 1.41
N VAL A 3 4.15 4.18 1.18
CA VAL A 3 2.74 3.81 1.12
C VAL A 3 2.23 4.02 -0.31
N ILE A 4 1.71 2.94 -0.91
CA ILE A 4 1.16 2.94 -2.26
C ILE A 4 -0.34 3.14 -2.21
N HIS A 5 -0.82 4.07 -3.04
CA HIS A 5 -2.22 4.46 -3.17
C HIS A 5 -2.70 4.30 -4.62
N TYR A 6 -3.99 4.39 -4.84
CA TYR A 6 -4.58 4.78 -6.11
C TYR A 6 -5.43 6.05 -5.92
N THR A 7 -5.51 6.89 -6.94
CA THR A 7 -6.19 8.19 -6.87
C THR A 7 -7.71 8.08 -6.72
N ALA A 8 -8.33 7.01 -7.21
CA ALA A 8 -9.78 6.84 -7.37
C ALA A 8 -10.44 7.97 -8.17
N MET A 9 -9.68 8.74 -8.94
CA MET A 9 -10.15 9.90 -9.70
C MET A 9 -10.31 9.58 -11.19
N ALA A 10 -10.83 10.54 -11.95
CA ALA A 10 -11.10 10.35 -13.38
C ALA A 10 -9.82 10.19 -14.19
N ASP A 11 -8.81 10.97 -13.85
CA ASP A 11 -7.51 11.06 -14.52
C ASP A 11 -6.45 11.69 -13.60
N ALA A 12 -5.20 11.66 -14.04
CA ALA A 12 -4.05 12.22 -13.33
C ALA A 12 -4.14 13.74 -13.15
N ALA A 13 -4.70 14.46 -14.12
CA ALA A 13 -4.84 15.92 -14.03
C ALA A 13 -5.76 16.32 -12.88
N SER A 14 -6.91 15.67 -12.75
CA SER A 14 -7.85 15.87 -11.64
C SER A 14 -7.23 15.50 -10.30
N ALA A 15 -6.44 14.41 -10.27
CA ALA A 15 -5.74 14.00 -9.05
C ALA A 15 -4.67 15.03 -8.65
N LEU A 16 -3.89 15.53 -9.61
CA LEU A 16 -2.87 16.56 -9.37
C LEU A 16 -3.49 17.84 -8.84
N GLU A 17 -4.58 18.32 -9.46
CA GLU A 17 -5.30 19.51 -8.99
C GLU A 17 -5.71 19.35 -7.52
N ARG A 18 -6.33 18.21 -7.16
CA ARG A 18 -6.77 17.96 -5.79
C ARG A 18 -5.62 17.84 -4.79
N LEU A 19 -4.53 17.13 -5.16
CA LEU A 19 -3.40 16.91 -4.28
C LEU A 19 -2.52 18.15 -4.07
N CYS A 20 -2.65 19.15 -4.96
CA CYS A 20 -2.01 20.46 -4.86
C CYS A 20 -2.93 21.56 -4.30
N ASP A 21 -4.22 21.26 -4.08
CA ASP A 21 -5.16 22.21 -3.47
C ASP A 21 -5.05 22.15 -1.95
N ALA A 22 -4.58 23.25 -1.34
CA ALA A 22 -4.43 23.36 0.12
C ALA A 22 -5.79 23.19 0.86
N SER A 23 -6.91 23.52 0.23
CA SER A 23 -8.24 23.38 0.85
C SER A 23 -8.71 21.91 0.93
N ALA A 24 -8.08 21.00 0.15
CA ALA A 24 -8.39 19.58 0.15
C ALA A 24 -7.82 18.83 1.38
N GLU A 25 -6.87 19.44 2.10
CA GLU A 25 -6.19 18.88 3.28
C GLU A 25 -5.60 17.47 3.07
N VAL A 26 -5.23 17.16 1.82
CA VAL A 26 -4.55 15.94 1.41
C VAL A 26 -3.39 16.28 0.47
N SER A 27 -2.32 15.50 0.54
CA SER A 27 -1.18 15.63 -0.39
C SER A 27 -0.44 14.31 -0.46
N ALA A 28 0.36 14.11 -1.50
CA ALA A 28 1.27 12.97 -1.64
C ALA A 28 2.62 13.44 -2.17
N HIS A 29 3.65 12.62 -2.03
CA HIS A 29 4.98 12.98 -2.52
C HIS A 29 5.06 12.84 -4.03
N TYR A 30 4.46 11.77 -4.57
CA TYR A 30 4.49 11.46 -5.99
C TYR A 30 3.12 11.09 -6.52
N LEU A 31 2.88 11.43 -7.77
CA LEU A 31 1.82 10.90 -8.62
C LEU A 31 2.46 10.22 -9.83
N ILE A 32 2.04 9.01 -10.16
CA ILE A 32 2.46 8.30 -11.38
C ILE A 32 1.24 8.15 -12.29
N GLU A 33 1.33 8.69 -13.49
CA GLU A 33 0.30 8.60 -14.51
C GLU A 33 0.25 7.21 -15.18
N ASN A 34 -0.83 6.91 -15.87
CA ASN A 34 -0.97 5.70 -16.68
C ASN A 34 0.13 5.55 -17.74
N THR A 35 0.66 6.66 -18.22
CA THR A 35 1.76 6.73 -19.21
C THR A 35 3.12 6.37 -18.62
N GLY A 36 3.23 6.34 -17.28
CA GLY A 36 4.49 6.20 -16.55
C GLY A 36 5.16 7.55 -16.24
N GLU A 37 4.55 8.69 -16.58
CA GLU A 37 5.05 9.99 -16.16
C GLU A 37 4.97 10.11 -14.63
N VAL A 38 6.07 10.58 -14.01
CA VAL A 38 6.20 10.73 -12.55
C VAL A 38 6.24 12.21 -12.21
N VAL A 39 5.27 12.66 -11.43
CA VAL A 39 5.18 14.02 -10.91
C VAL A 39 5.53 14.02 -9.43
N GLN A 40 6.54 14.80 -9.03
CA GLN A 40 6.84 15.04 -7.62
C GLN A 40 6.13 16.31 -7.15
N MET A 41 5.29 16.18 -6.12
CA MET A 41 4.51 17.28 -5.54
C MET A 41 5.07 17.76 -4.20
N VAL A 42 5.60 16.84 -3.38
CA VAL A 42 6.21 17.13 -2.08
C VAL A 42 7.61 16.55 -2.06
N GLN A 43 8.58 17.25 -1.47
CA GLN A 43 9.93 16.73 -1.29
C GLN A 43 9.93 15.53 -0.33
N GLU A 44 10.75 14.52 -0.58
CA GLU A 44 10.80 13.28 0.23
C GLU A 44 11.14 13.54 1.71
N ALA A 45 11.83 14.64 2.01
CA ALA A 45 12.20 15.04 3.37
C ALA A 45 11.07 15.76 4.11
N ASP A 46 10.05 16.21 3.40
CA ASP A 46 8.93 16.95 3.97
C ASP A 46 7.76 15.99 4.25
N ARG A 47 6.84 16.43 5.11
CA ARG A 47 5.65 15.64 5.45
C ARG A 47 4.56 15.86 4.40
N ALA A 48 4.02 14.78 3.82
CA ALA A 48 2.79 14.80 3.06
C ALA A 48 1.62 14.18 3.86
N TRP A 49 0.39 14.53 3.49
CA TRP A 49 -0.84 14.12 4.18
C TRP A 49 -1.63 13.12 3.33
N HIS A 50 -1.12 11.86 3.23
CA HIS A 50 -1.67 10.81 2.38
C HIS A 50 -2.24 9.60 3.13
N ALA A 51 -1.74 9.33 4.36
CA ALA A 51 -2.05 8.10 5.07
C ALA A 51 -3.22 8.24 6.05
N GLY A 52 -3.38 9.41 6.68
CA GLY A 52 -4.35 9.61 7.76
C GLY A 52 -4.05 8.73 8.98
N ALA A 53 -5.10 8.36 9.71
CA ALA A 53 -4.98 7.48 10.87
C ALA A 53 -4.68 6.05 10.44
N GLY A 54 -3.78 5.36 11.15
CA GLY A 54 -3.42 3.98 10.91
C GLY A 54 -2.11 3.60 11.60
N GLU A 55 -1.73 2.33 11.44
CA GLU A 55 -0.55 1.77 12.09
C GLU A 55 0.06 0.64 11.25
N TRP A 56 1.37 0.52 11.24
CA TRP A 56 2.10 -0.59 10.61
C TRP A 56 3.33 -0.94 11.44
N GLY A 57 3.48 -2.24 11.76
CA GLY A 57 4.62 -2.73 12.55
C GLY A 57 4.74 -2.05 13.93
N GLY A 58 3.64 -1.69 14.58
CA GLY A 58 3.60 -0.99 15.86
C GLY A 58 3.91 0.51 15.76
N LEU A 59 4.00 1.07 14.54
CA LEU A 59 4.28 2.48 14.31
C LEU A 59 3.04 3.21 13.80
N ALA A 60 2.58 4.19 14.56
CA ALA A 60 1.55 5.16 14.16
C ALA A 60 2.19 6.42 13.53
N ASP A 61 1.37 7.42 13.23
CA ASP A 61 1.77 8.66 12.54
C ASP A 61 2.54 8.37 11.23
N ILE A 62 1.88 7.60 10.37
CA ILE A 62 2.46 7.11 9.11
C ILE A 62 2.87 8.28 8.19
N ASN A 63 2.10 9.39 8.18
CA ASN A 63 2.46 10.58 7.40
C ASN A 63 3.86 11.13 7.67
N SER A 64 4.34 11.06 8.92
CA SER A 64 5.67 11.54 9.30
C SER A 64 6.80 10.54 9.06
N ARG A 65 6.46 9.32 8.61
CA ARG A 65 7.40 8.17 8.53
C ARG A 65 7.43 7.54 7.15
N SER A 66 6.68 8.10 6.19
CA SER A 66 6.53 7.48 4.89
C SER A 66 6.51 8.47 3.75
N ILE A 67 6.85 7.95 2.59
CA ILE A 67 6.68 8.60 1.30
C ILE A 67 5.42 8.02 0.67
N GLY A 68 4.44 8.86 0.35
CA GLY A 68 3.19 8.44 -0.31
C GLY A 68 3.31 8.55 -1.82
N ILE A 69 2.92 7.49 -2.52
CA ILE A 69 2.90 7.41 -3.99
C ILE A 69 1.46 7.14 -4.43
N GLU A 70 0.90 8.05 -5.19
CA GLU A 70 -0.42 7.91 -5.83
C GLU A 70 -0.26 7.37 -7.25
N LEU A 71 -1.07 6.38 -7.60
CA LEU A 71 -1.14 5.82 -8.95
C LEU A 71 -2.45 6.25 -9.59
N ASP A 72 -2.40 6.84 -10.79
CA ASP A 72 -3.60 7.16 -11.56
C ASP A 72 -4.35 5.89 -11.93
N ASN A 73 -5.28 5.49 -11.08
CA ASN A 73 -6.12 4.32 -11.23
C ASN A 73 -7.40 4.48 -10.38
N ARG A 74 -8.48 3.88 -10.83
CA ARG A 74 -9.77 3.88 -10.12
C ARG A 74 -9.97 2.67 -9.19
N GLY A 75 -8.98 1.78 -9.09
CA GLY A 75 -9.08 0.53 -8.33
C GLY A 75 -9.93 -0.57 -8.99
N THR A 76 -10.50 -0.30 -10.16
CA THR A 76 -11.43 -1.20 -10.86
C THR A 76 -10.80 -1.97 -12.03
N HIS A 77 -9.62 -1.60 -12.43
CA HIS A 77 -8.89 -2.20 -13.56
C HIS A 77 -7.40 -2.42 -13.20
N PRO A 78 -6.67 -3.28 -13.95
CA PRO A 78 -5.23 -3.46 -13.77
C PRO A 78 -4.46 -2.15 -13.98
N PHE A 79 -3.32 -2.02 -13.32
CA PHE A 79 -2.40 -0.90 -13.50
C PHE A 79 -1.66 -1.04 -14.83
N ALA A 80 -1.42 0.07 -15.52
CA ALA A 80 -0.72 0.08 -16.80
C ALA A 80 0.74 -0.41 -16.64
N ALA A 81 1.27 -1.11 -17.64
CA ALA A 81 2.64 -1.61 -17.58
C ALA A 81 3.66 -0.48 -17.40
N ALA A 82 3.53 0.61 -18.17
CA ALA A 82 4.39 1.78 -18.05
C ALA A 82 4.34 2.42 -16.66
N GLN A 83 3.16 2.48 -16.05
CA GLN A 83 2.98 2.98 -14.68
C GLN A 83 3.70 2.09 -13.65
N MET A 84 3.60 0.76 -13.81
CA MET A 84 4.29 -0.19 -12.93
C MET A 84 5.81 -0.16 -13.13
N ASP A 85 6.30 0.01 -14.37
CA ASP A 85 7.73 0.18 -14.67
C ASP A 85 8.28 1.43 -13.96
N ALA A 86 7.57 2.55 -14.05
CA ALA A 86 7.93 3.81 -13.40
C ALA A 86 7.88 3.70 -11.85
N LEU A 87 6.90 3.00 -11.30
CA LEU A 87 6.82 2.74 -9.87
C LEU A 87 8.03 1.94 -9.37
N GLU A 88 8.44 0.90 -10.10
CA GLU A 88 9.62 0.10 -9.74
C GLU A 88 10.91 0.92 -9.74
N GLU A 89 11.11 1.77 -10.74
CA GLU A 89 12.27 2.66 -10.81
C GLU A 89 12.26 3.67 -9.66
N LEU A 90 11.12 4.30 -9.39
CA LEU A 90 10.95 5.24 -8.28
C LEU A 90 11.22 4.55 -6.93
N LEU A 91 10.68 3.36 -6.70
CA LEU A 91 10.90 2.59 -5.47
C LEU A 91 12.36 2.25 -5.25
N ARG A 92 13.10 1.80 -6.29
CA ARG A 92 14.56 1.55 -6.19
C ARG A 92 15.31 2.80 -5.75
N GLY A 93 14.94 3.96 -6.33
CA GLY A 93 15.52 5.25 -5.96
C GLY A 93 15.24 5.64 -4.52
N ILE A 94 13.98 5.55 -4.08
CA ILE A 94 13.57 5.87 -2.70
C ILE A 94 14.25 4.94 -1.70
N MET A 95 14.20 3.62 -1.93
CA MET A 95 14.80 2.62 -1.04
C MET A 95 16.32 2.77 -0.90
N ALA A 96 16.99 3.28 -1.93
CA ALA A 96 18.43 3.56 -1.89
C ALA A 96 18.75 4.85 -1.12
N ARG A 97 17.92 5.91 -1.25
CA ARG A 97 18.12 7.20 -0.55
C ARG A 97 17.73 7.13 0.92
N TRP A 98 16.62 6.47 1.18
CA TRP A 98 16.08 6.25 2.51
C TRP A 98 16.15 4.76 2.78
N PRO A 99 16.87 4.24 3.77
CA PRO A 99 17.04 2.80 3.97
C PRO A 99 15.70 2.14 4.35
N VAL A 100 14.77 2.11 3.39
CA VAL A 100 13.47 1.47 3.50
C VAL A 100 13.64 0.00 3.10
N PRO A 101 13.39 -0.95 4.01
CA PRO A 101 13.41 -2.35 3.67
C PRO A 101 12.15 -2.74 2.87
N PRO A 102 12.13 -3.89 2.17
CA PRO A 102 10.96 -4.36 1.43
C PRO A 102 9.68 -4.47 2.27
N GLU A 103 9.80 -4.76 3.57
CA GLU A 103 8.70 -4.82 4.54
C GLU A 103 8.08 -3.43 4.83
N GLY A 104 8.82 -2.38 4.50
CA GLY A 104 8.36 -0.99 4.61
C GLY A 104 7.66 -0.46 3.37
N VAL A 105 7.49 -1.27 2.31
CA VAL A 105 6.69 -0.93 1.11
C VAL A 105 5.32 -1.58 1.24
N ILE A 106 4.32 -0.77 1.55
CA ILE A 106 2.99 -1.20 1.97
C ILE A 106 1.88 -0.53 1.16
N GLY A 107 0.70 -1.11 1.18
CA GLY A 107 -0.53 -0.47 0.70
C GLY A 107 -1.19 0.37 1.78
N HIS A 108 -1.99 1.34 1.38
CA HIS A 108 -2.79 2.12 2.33
C HIS A 108 -3.75 1.22 3.14
N SER A 109 -4.33 0.20 2.49
CA SER A 109 -5.15 -0.81 3.17
C SER A 109 -4.39 -1.55 4.27
N ASP A 110 -3.09 -1.85 4.07
CA ASP A 110 -2.30 -2.62 5.01
C ASP A 110 -2.20 -1.93 6.38
N MET A 111 -2.06 -0.59 6.38
CA MET A 111 -1.91 0.21 7.60
C MET A 111 -3.22 0.83 8.11
N ALA A 112 -4.31 0.74 7.34
CA ALA A 112 -5.61 1.32 7.66
C ALA A 112 -6.77 0.36 7.33
N PRO A 113 -6.77 -0.86 7.91
CA PRO A 113 -7.76 -1.90 7.64
C PRO A 113 -9.19 -1.40 7.86
N GLY A 114 -10.11 -1.79 6.98
CA GLY A 114 -11.52 -1.38 7.03
C GLY A 114 -11.80 0.07 6.63
N ARG A 115 -10.82 0.97 6.76
CA ARG A 115 -10.94 2.38 6.37
C ARG A 115 -10.53 2.62 4.92
N LYS A 116 -9.55 1.86 4.43
CA LYS A 116 -8.96 2.00 3.09
C LYS A 116 -8.83 0.66 2.39
N THR A 117 -8.85 0.71 1.06
CA THR A 117 -8.73 -0.49 0.21
C THR A 117 -7.62 -0.37 -0.83
N ASP A 118 -7.06 0.83 -1.05
CA ASP A 118 -5.99 1.10 -2.01
C ASP A 118 -4.65 0.47 -1.57
N PRO A 119 -3.80 0.01 -2.51
CA PRO A 119 -3.94 0.05 -3.96
C PRO A 119 -4.88 -1.01 -4.55
N GLY A 120 -5.56 -1.80 -3.72
CA GLY A 120 -6.65 -2.68 -4.07
C GLY A 120 -6.26 -4.01 -4.71
N PRO A 121 -7.28 -4.83 -5.04
CA PRO A 121 -7.10 -6.23 -5.46
C PRO A 121 -6.53 -6.41 -6.87
N ARG A 122 -6.37 -5.32 -7.63
CA ARG A 122 -5.82 -5.34 -8.99
C ARG A 122 -4.35 -4.94 -9.05
N PHE A 123 -3.75 -4.58 -7.89
CA PHE A 123 -2.35 -4.23 -7.82
C PHE A 123 -1.47 -5.48 -7.82
N ASP A 124 -0.41 -5.47 -8.63
CA ASP A 124 0.49 -6.62 -8.80
C ASP A 124 1.62 -6.60 -7.75
N TRP A 125 1.29 -6.95 -6.51
CA TRP A 125 2.26 -7.10 -5.43
C TRP A 125 3.34 -8.12 -5.77
N ALA A 126 2.97 -9.25 -6.41
CA ALA A 126 3.91 -10.31 -6.77
C ALA A 126 5.00 -9.83 -7.72
N ARG A 127 4.71 -8.84 -8.56
CA ARG A 127 5.69 -8.20 -9.43
C ARG A 127 6.77 -7.47 -8.61
N LEU A 128 6.38 -6.68 -7.60
CA LEU A 128 7.31 -5.97 -6.73
C LEU A 128 8.12 -6.95 -5.85
N GLU A 129 7.48 -7.99 -5.34
CA GLU A 129 8.11 -9.03 -4.51
C GLU A 129 9.23 -9.77 -5.26
N ARG A 130 8.99 -10.15 -6.52
CA ARG A 130 10.02 -10.80 -7.36
C ARG A 130 11.26 -9.94 -7.59
N GLN A 131 11.14 -8.63 -7.45
CA GLN A 131 12.23 -7.68 -7.62
C GLN A 131 12.83 -7.21 -6.29
N GLY A 132 12.35 -7.72 -5.15
CA GLY A 132 12.80 -7.31 -3.82
C GLY A 132 12.37 -5.89 -3.43
N LEU A 133 11.35 -5.33 -4.11
CA LEU A 133 10.80 -4.00 -3.85
C LEU A 133 9.64 -4.01 -2.83
N ALA A 134 9.11 -5.18 -2.54
CA ALA A 134 8.15 -5.41 -1.46
C ALA A 134 8.47 -6.73 -0.78
N ALA A 135 8.03 -6.91 0.47
CA ALA A 135 8.27 -8.13 1.22
C ALA A 135 7.62 -9.34 0.52
N PRO A 136 8.35 -10.44 0.30
CA PRO A 136 7.77 -11.65 -0.24
C PRO A 136 6.75 -12.23 0.75
N ALA A 137 5.81 -12.99 0.21
CA ALA A 137 4.87 -13.72 1.03
C ALA A 137 5.61 -14.70 1.97
N ARG A 138 5.23 -14.67 3.25
CA ARG A 138 5.80 -15.52 4.28
C ARG A 138 4.76 -16.54 4.73
N GLN A 139 5.14 -17.81 4.77
CA GLN A 139 4.29 -18.88 5.27
C GLN A 139 4.37 -18.97 6.79
N PHE A 140 3.20 -18.96 7.45
CA PHE A 140 3.04 -19.21 8.88
C PHE A 140 2.37 -20.55 9.08
N GLU A 141 2.47 -21.08 10.30
CA GLU A 141 1.74 -22.30 10.69
C GLU A 141 0.23 -22.03 10.73
N ALA A 142 -0.53 -22.89 10.05
CA ALA A 142 -1.98 -22.75 10.00
C ALA A 142 -2.61 -23.11 11.37
N GLY A 143 -3.64 -22.37 11.74
CA GLY A 143 -4.34 -22.53 13.01
C GLY A 143 -5.73 -21.90 12.99
N ASP A 144 -6.20 -21.52 14.15
CA ASP A 144 -7.46 -20.80 14.35
C ASP A 144 -7.35 -19.28 14.14
N ALA A 145 -8.38 -18.54 14.48
CA ALA A 145 -8.42 -17.09 14.33
C ALA A 145 -7.36 -16.38 15.20
N GLU A 146 -7.06 -16.90 16.40
CA GLU A 146 -6.05 -16.31 17.28
C GLU A 146 -4.64 -16.50 16.72
N ALA A 147 -4.33 -17.70 16.23
CA ALA A 147 -3.08 -17.98 15.52
C ALA A 147 -2.92 -17.10 14.27
N TYR A 148 -4.01 -16.85 13.54
CA TYR A 148 -4.02 -15.97 12.38
C TYR A 148 -3.72 -14.51 12.76
N ILE A 149 -4.34 -13.98 13.80
CA ILE A 149 -4.06 -12.63 14.29
C ILE A 149 -2.58 -12.47 14.65
N CYS A 150 -2.02 -13.44 15.37
CA CYS A 150 -0.59 -13.45 15.71
C CYS A 150 0.30 -13.46 14.46
N ALA A 151 -0.03 -14.28 13.46
CA ALA A 151 0.69 -14.34 12.18
C ALA A 151 0.63 -13.00 11.41
N ALA A 152 -0.56 -12.39 11.33
CA ALA A 152 -0.75 -11.11 10.68
C ALA A 152 0.02 -9.98 11.39
N GLN A 153 -0.01 -9.94 12.72
CA GLN A 153 0.79 -8.99 13.50
C GLN A 153 2.29 -9.17 13.27
N ALA A 154 2.77 -10.42 13.22
CA ALA A 154 4.16 -10.71 12.89
C ALA A 154 4.55 -10.34 11.45
N ALA A 155 3.57 -10.24 10.55
CA ALA A 155 3.74 -9.76 9.18
C ALA A 155 3.64 -8.23 9.04
N GLY A 156 3.30 -7.50 10.14
CA GLY A 156 3.23 -6.04 10.18
C GLY A 156 1.83 -5.44 10.33
N TYR A 157 0.76 -6.22 10.24
CA TYR A 157 -0.64 -5.76 10.37
C TYR A 157 -0.98 -5.55 11.85
N THR A 158 -0.60 -4.40 12.41
CA THR A 158 -0.77 -4.09 13.84
C THR A 158 -1.88 -3.08 14.12
N ALA A 159 -2.44 -2.45 13.07
CA ALA A 159 -3.55 -1.52 13.23
C ALA A 159 -4.78 -2.23 13.83
N PRO A 160 -5.43 -1.64 14.85
CA PRO A 160 -6.59 -2.24 15.49
C PRO A 160 -7.77 -2.41 14.54
N CYS A 161 -8.28 -3.64 14.42
CA CYS A 161 -9.50 -3.97 13.69
C CYS A 161 -10.08 -5.31 14.18
N ASP A 162 -11.30 -5.63 13.75
CA ASP A 162 -11.87 -6.96 13.98
C ASP A 162 -11.24 -8.01 13.07
N PHE A 163 -11.48 -9.28 13.38
CA PHE A 163 -10.92 -10.42 12.67
C PHE A 163 -11.32 -10.45 11.17
N ASP A 164 -12.58 -10.20 10.87
CA ASP A 164 -13.09 -10.27 9.48
C ASP A 164 -12.48 -9.16 8.63
N THR A 165 -12.32 -7.98 9.20
CA THR A 165 -11.63 -6.85 8.58
C THR A 165 -10.15 -7.18 8.33
N LEU A 166 -9.46 -7.78 9.30
CA LEU A 166 -8.06 -8.19 9.15
C LEU A 166 -7.90 -9.24 8.04
N LEU A 167 -8.74 -10.28 8.04
CA LEU A 167 -8.73 -11.33 7.03
C LEU A 167 -9.01 -10.77 5.63
N HIS A 168 -9.97 -9.86 5.51
CA HIS A 168 -10.24 -9.17 4.24
C HIS A 168 -9.03 -8.36 3.77
N THR A 169 -8.44 -7.56 4.66
CA THR A 169 -7.29 -6.69 4.36
C THR A 169 -6.08 -7.48 3.85
N THR A 170 -5.71 -8.54 4.54
CA THR A 170 -4.57 -9.37 4.10
C THR A 170 -4.84 -10.06 2.77
N ARG A 171 -6.09 -10.49 2.54
CA ARG A 171 -6.52 -11.06 1.24
C ARG A 171 -6.45 -10.05 0.11
N LEU A 172 -6.73 -8.75 0.31
CA LEU A 172 -6.55 -7.73 -0.73
C LEU A 172 -5.14 -7.76 -1.32
N ARG A 173 -4.14 -7.98 -0.50
CA ARG A 173 -2.74 -8.06 -0.93
C ARG A 173 -2.35 -9.44 -1.46
N ARG A 174 -2.74 -10.52 -0.77
CA ARG A 174 -2.20 -11.87 -0.98
C ARG A 174 -3.06 -12.77 -1.83
N ALA A 175 -4.36 -12.65 -1.72
CA ALA A 175 -5.32 -13.54 -2.38
C ALA A 175 -6.67 -12.85 -2.62
N PRO A 176 -6.71 -11.77 -3.43
CA PRO A 176 -7.91 -10.95 -3.59
C PRO A 176 -9.12 -11.68 -4.18
N TRP A 177 -8.90 -12.84 -4.75
CA TRP A 177 -9.96 -13.74 -5.27
C TRP A 177 -10.57 -14.64 -4.19
N ARG A 178 -9.98 -14.72 -3.00
CA ARG A 178 -10.42 -15.65 -1.95
C ARG A 178 -11.55 -15.03 -1.13
N THR A 179 -12.60 -15.82 -0.93
CA THR A 179 -13.76 -15.48 -0.11
C THR A 179 -14.06 -16.60 0.89
N GLY A 180 -15.02 -16.38 1.80
CA GLY A 180 -15.41 -17.37 2.80
C GLY A 180 -14.54 -17.39 4.06
N PRO A 181 -14.71 -18.40 4.92
CA PRO A 181 -14.04 -18.46 6.22
C PRO A 181 -12.52 -18.60 6.09
N LEU A 182 -11.82 -18.41 7.21
CA LEU A 182 -10.39 -18.66 7.34
C LEU A 182 -10.03 -20.07 6.87
N CYS A 183 -8.95 -20.18 6.10
CA CYS A 183 -8.41 -21.47 5.67
C CYS A 183 -6.87 -21.47 5.75
N ALA A 184 -6.27 -22.65 5.68
CA ALA A 184 -4.81 -22.80 5.80
C ALA A 184 -4.00 -21.95 4.82
N ALA A 185 -4.55 -21.71 3.61
CA ALA A 185 -3.87 -20.91 2.61
C ALA A 185 -3.88 -19.39 2.91
N ASP A 186 -4.66 -18.91 3.88
CA ASP A 186 -4.63 -17.52 4.34
C ASP A 186 -3.40 -17.23 5.21
N PHE A 187 -2.75 -18.26 5.75
CA PHE A 187 -1.50 -18.13 6.52
C PHE A 187 -0.25 -17.87 5.65
N THR A 188 -0.44 -17.56 4.38
CA THR A 188 0.59 -17.01 3.48
C THR A 188 0.42 -15.47 3.45
N LEU A 189 1.17 -14.77 4.29
CA LEU A 189 1.06 -13.32 4.55
C LEU A 189 2.28 -12.55 4.04
#